data_472f6c569a30cf95140039e97043da83
#
_entry.id   472f6c569a30cf95140039e97043da83
#
_cell.length_a   1.000
_cell.length_b   1.000
_cell.length_c   1.000
_cell.angle_alpha   90.00
_cell.angle_beta   90.00
_cell.angle_gamma   90.00
#
_symmetry.space_group_name_H-M   'P 1'
#
loop_
_entity.id
_entity.type
_entity.pdbx_description
1 polymer ?
#
loop_
_entity_poly.entity_id
_entity_poly.type
_entity_poly.pdbx_seq_one_letter_code
_entity_poly.pdbx_strand_id
1 'polypeptide(L)'
;LGGVLLVWLAWPVSKSAWQAQQADKASTALRLNYKITLDELLNAIDAVDRAVESDPTAGRYLQRSELLVGAALSPNFARSPQQRLEWLKRAQDDLDVGLGRDPARGVPWARLSAVRYALSGPSQRTVAPLLMSIDTAPMLLPLWPARLTLILDNWQVLTVEQREKIALYVARTWQLSPRRDWFADAIRNPIDELFVRYFVRNEPGAQEELSRLLAERRKQKP
;
A
#
# COMPACT_ATOMS: atom_id res chain seq x y z
N LEU A 1 -10.91 32.97 32.46
CA LEU A 1 -11.19 31.55 32.73
C LEU A 1 -11.35 30.73 31.44
N GLY A 2 -12.02 31.23 30.36
CA GLY A 2 -12.25 30.52 29.12
C GLY A 2 -10.97 30.18 28.33
N GLY A 3 -9.96 31.07 28.32
CA GLY A 3 -8.71 30.86 27.59
C GLY A 3 -7.86 29.71 28.14
N VAL A 4 -7.81 29.53 29.45
CA VAL A 4 -7.08 28.43 30.09
C VAL A 4 -7.71 27.06 29.75
N LEU A 5 -9.03 26.99 29.71
CA LEU A 5 -9.76 25.78 29.34
C LEU A 5 -9.47 25.39 27.88
N LEU A 6 -9.48 26.38 26.98
CA LEU A 6 -9.15 26.11 25.56
C LEU A 6 -7.72 25.62 25.35
N VAL A 7 -6.75 26.20 26.05
CA VAL A 7 -5.35 25.73 26.00
C VAL A 7 -5.25 24.32 26.56
N TRP A 8 -5.93 24.01 27.66
CA TRP A 8 -5.92 22.66 28.24
C TRP A 8 -6.54 21.61 27.31
N LEU A 9 -7.65 21.94 26.65
CA LEU A 9 -8.30 21.07 25.67
C LEU A 9 -7.46 20.90 24.38
N ALA A 10 -6.76 21.94 23.94
CA ALA A 10 -5.93 21.90 22.74
C ALA A 10 -4.55 21.23 22.97
N TRP A 11 -4.11 21.13 24.22
CA TRP A 11 -2.77 20.62 24.56
C TRP A 11 -2.47 19.21 24.05
N PRO A 12 -3.35 18.18 24.24
CA PRO A 12 -3.09 16.84 23.74
C PRO A 12 -2.95 16.81 22.21
N VAL A 13 -3.80 17.54 21.49
CA VAL A 13 -3.80 17.63 20.03
C VAL A 13 -2.50 18.29 19.53
N SER A 14 -2.12 19.42 20.15
CA SER A 14 -0.89 20.14 19.80
C SER A 14 0.36 19.31 20.08
N LYS A 15 0.40 18.64 21.24
CA LYS A 15 1.49 17.72 21.61
C LYS A 15 1.59 16.55 20.62
N SER A 16 0.47 15.92 20.29
CA SER A 16 0.40 14.83 19.30
C SER A 16 0.88 15.30 17.92
N ALA A 17 0.43 16.48 17.47
CA ALA A 17 0.86 17.05 16.19
C ALA A 17 2.37 17.29 16.14
N TRP A 18 2.93 17.87 17.20
CA TRP A 18 4.37 18.09 17.29
C TRP A 18 5.19 16.78 17.31
N GLN A 19 4.72 15.78 18.06
CA GLN A 19 5.35 14.45 18.09
C GLN A 19 5.31 13.79 16.72
N ALA A 20 4.18 13.81 16.04
CA ALA A 20 4.02 13.22 14.72
C ALA A 20 4.84 13.94 13.63
N GLN A 21 5.09 15.23 13.76
CA GLN A 21 5.93 15.98 12.83
C GLN A 21 7.35 15.39 12.73
N GLN A 22 7.87 14.81 13.81
CA GLN A 22 9.18 14.13 13.80
C GLN A 22 9.18 12.91 12.87
N ALA A 23 8.03 12.29 12.67
CA ALA A 23 7.86 11.13 11.79
C ALA A 23 7.59 11.50 10.32
N ASP A 24 7.22 12.76 10.03
CA ASP A 24 6.86 13.19 8.67
C ASP A 24 8.03 13.06 7.70
N LYS A 25 9.25 13.31 8.17
CA LYS A 25 10.48 13.14 7.37
C LYS A 25 10.67 11.68 6.97
N ALA A 26 10.50 10.76 7.91
CA ALA A 26 10.62 9.32 7.66
C ALA A 26 9.51 8.82 6.72
N SER A 27 8.26 9.23 6.95
CA SER A 27 7.14 8.91 6.05
C SER A 27 7.39 9.44 4.64
N THR A 28 7.88 10.66 4.51
CA THR A 28 8.21 11.25 3.21
C THR A 28 9.37 10.52 2.54
N ALA A 29 10.43 10.17 3.28
CA ALA A 29 11.53 9.40 2.75
C ALA A 29 11.10 8.03 2.22
N LEU A 30 10.23 7.32 2.95
CA LEU A 30 9.66 6.05 2.50
C LEU A 30 8.81 6.21 1.23
N ARG A 31 7.97 7.24 1.15
CA ARG A 31 7.12 7.49 -0.03
C ARG A 31 7.91 7.85 -1.28
N LEU A 32 8.98 8.61 -1.11
CA LEU A 32 9.85 9.06 -2.20
C LEU A 32 11.03 8.13 -2.46
N ASN A 33 11.10 7.01 -1.76
CA ASN A 33 12.20 6.04 -1.83
C ASN A 33 13.59 6.67 -1.57
N TYR A 34 13.64 7.65 -0.66
CA TYR A 34 14.90 8.22 -0.20
C TYR A 34 15.58 7.30 0.82
N LYS A 35 16.89 7.41 0.92
CA LYS A 35 17.66 6.68 1.93
C LYS A 35 17.25 7.15 3.33
N ILE A 36 16.90 6.20 4.18
CA ILE A 36 16.61 6.38 5.60
C ILE A 36 17.33 5.28 6.36
N THR A 37 17.85 5.59 7.54
CA THR A 37 18.47 4.60 8.41
C THR A 37 17.42 3.87 9.26
N LEU A 38 17.79 2.69 9.78
CA LEU A 38 16.90 1.95 10.69
C LEU A 38 16.61 2.77 11.96
N ASP A 39 17.63 3.45 12.51
CA ASP A 39 17.47 4.23 13.74
C ASP A 39 16.53 5.43 13.53
N GLU A 40 16.63 6.13 12.38
CA GLU A 40 15.70 7.20 12.03
C GLU A 40 14.27 6.68 11.90
N LEU A 41 14.09 5.47 11.32
CA LEU A 41 12.79 4.85 11.16
C LEU A 41 12.19 4.42 12.52
N LEU A 42 13.00 3.82 13.40
CA LEU A 42 12.56 3.43 14.75
C LEU A 42 12.21 4.66 15.59
N ASN A 43 13.03 5.72 15.55
CA ASN A 43 12.74 6.98 16.22
C ASN A 43 11.42 7.62 15.71
N ALA A 44 11.14 7.49 14.41
CA ALA A 44 9.88 7.96 13.84
C ALA A 44 8.67 7.12 14.32
N ILE A 45 8.82 5.79 14.41
CA ILE A 45 7.79 4.91 14.97
C ILE A 45 7.50 5.29 16.43
N ASP A 46 8.53 5.44 17.26
CA ASP A 46 8.39 5.85 18.67
C ASP A 46 7.73 7.23 18.81
N ALA A 47 8.03 8.16 17.89
CA ALA A 47 7.40 9.47 17.89
C ALA A 47 5.89 9.38 17.60
N VAL A 48 5.48 8.54 16.64
CA VAL A 48 4.05 8.31 16.35
C VAL A 48 3.38 7.49 17.45
N ASP A 49 4.08 6.59 18.13
CA ASP A 49 3.55 5.89 19.30
C ASP A 49 3.10 6.87 20.37
N ARG A 50 3.98 7.79 20.75
CA ARG A 50 3.65 8.87 21.70
C ARG A 50 2.52 9.78 21.20
N ALA A 51 2.45 10.01 19.89
CA ALA A 51 1.37 10.80 19.30
C ALA A 51 0.02 10.08 19.37
N VAL A 52 -0.02 8.75 19.14
CA VAL A 52 -1.24 7.92 19.29
C VAL A 52 -1.69 7.88 20.74
N GLU A 53 -0.76 7.76 21.69
CA GLU A 53 -1.08 7.79 23.13
C GLU A 53 -1.70 9.14 23.56
N SER A 54 -1.23 10.24 22.98
CA SER A 54 -1.71 11.59 23.31
C SER A 54 -3.04 11.93 22.62
N ASP A 55 -3.23 11.49 21.38
CA ASP A 55 -4.40 11.77 20.54
C ASP A 55 -4.60 10.65 19.51
N PRO A 56 -5.40 9.61 19.83
CA PRO A 56 -5.58 8.42 19.02
C PRO A 56 -6.50 8.64 17.82
N THR A 57 -6.09 9.46 16.85
CA THR A 57 -6.84 9.73 15.61
C THR A 57 -6.58 8.69 14.52
N ALA A 58 -7.50 8.59 13.55
CA ALA A 58 -7.31 7.75 12.35
C ALA A 58 -5.98 8.05 11.66
N GLY A 59 -5.65 9.33 11.47
CA GLY A 59 -4.41 9.76 10.83
C GLY A 59 -3.15 9.23 11.51
N ARG A 60 -3.12 9.18 12.84
CA ARG A 60 -1.98 8.67 13.62
C ARG A 60 -1.78 7.17 13.45
N TYR A 61 -2.87 6.39 13.55
CA TYR A 61 -2.81 4.94 13.27
C TYR A 61 -2.33 4.67 11.85
N LEU A 62 -2.89 5.37 10.85
CA LEU A 62 -2.49 5.18 9.47
C LEU A 62 -1.03 5.60 9.20
N GLN A 63 -0.53 6.64 9.85
CA GLN A 63 0.87 7.06 9.78
C GLN A 63 1.80 6.01 10.41
N ARG A 64 1.46 5.50 11.60
CA ARG A 64 2.23 4.43 12.25
C ARG A 64 2.28 3.17 11.39
N SER A 65 1.14 2.75 10.84
CA SER A 65 1.09 1.61 9.92
C SER A 65 2.00 1.78 8.71
N GLU A 66 2.11 2.99 8.16
CA GLU A 66 3.00 3.29 7.03
C GLU A 66 4.47 3.03 7.38
N LEU A 67 4.91 3.52 8.53
CA LEU A 67 6.29 3.33 9.02
C LEU A 67 6.57 1.86 9.31
N LEU A 68 5.64 1.17 9.99
CA LEU A 68 5.77 -0.26 10.32
C LEU A 68 5.84 -1.14 9.07
N VAL A 69 5.02 -0.86 8.06
CA VAL A 69 5.07 -1.58 6.77
C VAL A 69 6.37 -1.29 6.04
N GLY A 70 6.82 -0.02 6.02
CA GLY A 70 8.11 0.35 5.46
C GLY A 70 9.27 -0.40 6.14
N ALA A 71 9.24 -0.51 7.47
CA ALA A 71 10.21 -1.28 8.25
C ALA A 71 10.16 -2.78 7.91
N ALA A 72 8.96 -3.36 7.87
CA ALA A 72 8.78 -4.79 7.69
C ALA A 72 9.10 -5.27 6.27
N LEU A 73 8.76 -4.50 5.25
CA LEU A 73 8.92 -4.91 3.85
C LEU A 73 10.27 -4.50 3.25
N SER A 74 11.02 -3.61 3.89
CA SER A 74 12.38 -3.30 3.47
C SER A 74 13.33 -4.43 3.81
N PRO A 75 14.10 -4.96 2.83
CA PRO A 75 15.08 -6.01 3.07
C PRO A 75 16.21 -5.57 4.03
N ASN A 76 16.40 -4.24 4.18
CA ASN A 76 17.50 -3.67 4.96
C ASN A 76 17.16 -3.43 6.43
N PHE A 77 15.89 -3.48 6.84
CA PHE A 77 15.47 -3.05 8.18
C PHE A 77 15.07 -4.20 9.10
N ALA A 78 14.33 -5.19 8.62
CA ALA A 78 13.95 -6.33 9.45
C ALA A 78 15.17 -7.23 9.70
N ARG A 79 15.66 -7.25 10.95
CA ARG A 79 16.83 -8.06 11.37
C ARG A 79 16.49 -9.54 11.54
N SER A 80 15.21 -9.87 11.72
CA SER A 80 14.74 -11.24 11.87
C SER A 80 13.34 -11.43 11.31
N PRO A 81 12.96 -12.67 10.90
CA PRO A 81 11.59 -12.99 10.50
C PRO A 81 10.58 -12.69 11.60
N GLN A 82 10.94 -12.89 12.87
CA GLN A 82 10.10 -12.61 14.03
C GLN A 82 9.77 -11.12 14.14
N GLN A 83 10.78 -10.26 14.06
CA GLN A 83 10.59 -8.80 14.09
C GLN A 83 9.73 -8.31 12.93
N ARG A 84 9.95 -8.85 11.73
CA ARG A 84 9.11 -8.56 10.56
C ARG A 84 7.65 -8.93 10.80
N LEU A 85 7.40 -10.10 11.36
CA LEU A 85 6.05 -10.56 11.69
C LEU A 85 5.36 -9.66 12.72
N GLU A 86 6.06 -9.24 13.75
CA GLU A 86 5.55 -8.32 14.78
C GLU A 86 5.16 -6.97 14.17
N TRP A 87 6.02 -6.38 13.35
CA TRP A 87 5.73 -5.12 12.68
C TRP A 87 4.52 -5.23 11.74
N LEU A 88 4.39 -6.34 10.98
CA LEU A 88 3.24 -6.56 10.09
C LEU A 88 1.94 -6.73 10.88
N LYS A 89 1.94 -7.48 11.98
CA LYS A 89 0.76 -7.63 12.83
C LYS A 89 0.33 -6.30 13.41
N ARG A 90 1.25 -5.55 13.98
CA ARG A 90 0.97 -4.23 14.53
C ARG A 90 0.46 -3.26 13.46
N ALA A 91 1.04 -3.29 12.27
CA ALA A 91 0.58 -2.49 11.14
C ALA A 91 -0.84 -2.88 10.70
N GLN A 92 -1.20 -4.17 10.73
CA GLN A 92 -2.55 -4.61 10.44
C GLN A 92 -3.56 -4.04 11.45
N ASP A 93 -3.26 -4.14 12.75
CA ASP A 93 -4.13 -3.62 13.81
C ASP A 93 -4.35 -2.10 13.64
N ASP A 94 -3.29 -1.35 13.37
CA ASP A 94 -3.36 0.08 13.10
C ASP A 94 -4.20 0.42 11.88
N LEU A 95 -4.04 -0.35 10.78
CA LEU A 95 -4.83 -0.18 9.56
C LEU A 95 -6.30 -0.48 9.81
N ASP A 96 -6.61 -1.55 10.55
CA ASP A 96 -7.99 -1.90 10.89
C ASP A 96 -8.65 -0.80 11.75
N VAL A 97 -7.96 -0.26 12.75
CA VAL A 97 -8.45 0.87 13.56
C VAL A 97 -8.57 2.15 12.74
N GLY A 98 -7.54 2.51 11.99
CA GLY A 98 -7.50 3.75 11.21
C GLY A 98 -8.56 3.78 10.11
N LEU A 99 -8.72 2.68 9.36
CA LEU A 99 -9.72 2.54 8.31
C LEU A 99 -11.15 2.40 8.84
N GLY A 100 -11.32 1.82 10.04
CA GLY A 100 -12.62 1.82 10.71
C GLY A 100 -13.12 3.23 11.06
N ARG A 101 -12.20 4.19 11.25
CA ARG A 101 -12.52 5.60 11.56
C ARG A 101 -12.56 6.50 10.33
N ASP A 102 -11.75 6.19 9.31
CA ASP A 102 -11.64 6.97 8.06
C ASP A 102 -11.51 6.02 6.85
N PRO A 103 -12.64 5.45 6.37
CA PRO A 103 -12.64 4.43 5.31
C PRO A 103 -12.44 4.99 3.89
N ALA A 104 -12.45 6.32 3.71
CA ALA A 104 -12.39 6.92 2.38
C ALA A 104 -10.98 6.94 1.74
N ARG A 105 -9.96 6.37 2.39
CA ARG A 105 -8.57 6.46 1.97
C ARG A 105 -8.10 5.22 1.21
N GLY A 106 -7.95 5.33 -0.09
CA GLY A 106 -7.54 4.21 -0.96
C GLY A 106 -6.14 3.65 -0.71
N VAL A 107 -5.16 4.49 -0.32
CA VAL A 107 -3.78 4.02 -0.03
C VAL A 107 -3.71 3.09 1.18
N PRO A 108 -4.28 3.41 2.34
CA PRO A 108 -4.30 2.49 3.48
C PRO A 108 -5.02 1.17 3.17
N TRP A 109 -6.07 1.16 2.35
CA TRP A 109 -6.72 -0.08 1.92
C TRP A 109 -5.78 -0.98 1.10
N ALA A 110 -5.01 -0.41 0.14
CA ALA A 110 -4.00 -1.17 -0.59
C ALA A 110 -2.92 -1.73 0.34
N ARG A 111 -2.49 -0.92 1.31
CA ARG A 111 -1.51 -1.32 2.34
C ARG A 111 -2.05 -2.46 3.20
N LEU A 112 -3.31 -2.41 3.64
CA LEU A 112 -3.94 -3.49 4.40
C LEU A 112 -4.00 -4.81 3.60
N SER A 113 -4.31 -4.73 2.30
CA SER A 113 -4.24 -5.89 1.41
C SER A 113 -2.83 -6.47 1.36
N ALA A 114 -1.80 -5.64 1.15
CA ALA A 114 -0.40 -6.09 1.11
C ALA A 114 0.07 -6.72 2.43
N VAL A 115 -0.31 -6.12 3.57
CA VAL A 115 0.01 -6.65 4.91
C VAL A 115 -0.66 -8.01 5.13
N ARG A 116 -1.94 -8.14 4.85
CA ARG A 116 -2.67 -9.41 4.99
C ARG A 116 -2.11 -10.49 4.06
N TYR A 117 -1.73 -10.11 2.83
CA TYR A 117 -1.05 -11.03 1.92
C TYR A 117 0.29 -11.50 2.50
N ALA A 118 1.10 -10.59 3.02
CA ALA A 118 2.40 -10.94 3.63
C ALA A 118 2.28 -11.82 4.89
N LEU A 119 1.18 -11.69 5.63
CA LEU A 119 0.90 -12.47 6.85
C LEU A 119 0.30 -13.85 6.57
N SER A 120 -0.59 -13.96 5.59
CA SER A 120 -1.48 -15.13 5.44
C SER A 120 -1.59 -15.64 3.99
N GLY A 121 -0.92 -15.00 3.03
CA GLY A 121 -1.02 -15.36 1.62
C GLY A 121 -2.36 -14.97 0.98
N PRO A 122 -2.67 -15.59 -0.18
CA PRO A 122 -3.90 -15.32 -0.92
C PRO A 122 -5.14 -15.73 -0.15
N SER A 123 -6.12 -14.83 -0.04
CA SER A 123 -7.38 -15.11 0.66
C SER A 123 -8.42 -14.04 0.36
N GLN A 124 -9.70 -14.32 0.63
CA GLN A 124 -10.75 -13.30 0.56
C GLN A 124 -10.52 -12.14 1.54
N ARG A 125 -9.83 -12.39 2.67
CA ARG A 125 -9.41 -11.33 3.61
C ARG A 125 -8.40 -10.38 3.00
N THR A 126 -7.57 -10.84 2.06
CA THR A 126 -6.62 -10.02 1.30
C THR A 126 -7.30 -9.28 0.15
N VAL A 127 -8.26 -9.94 -0.52
CA VAL A 127 -8.98 -9.37 -1.67
C VAL A 127 -9.93 -8.24 -1.27
N ALA A 128 -10.64 -8.36 -0.16
CA ALA A 128 -11.62 -7.36 0.26
C ALA A 128 -11.00 -5.93 0.39
N PRO A 129 -9.89 -5.71 1.09
CA PRO A 129 -9.25 -4.38 1.13
C PRO A 129 -8.65 -3.96 -0.21
N LEU A 130 -8.22 -4.89 -1.08
CA LEU A 130 -7.78 -4.55 -2.42
C LEU A 130 -8.92 -3.92 -3.25
N LEU A 131 -10.10 -4.51 -3.21
CA LEU A 131 -11.28 -3.98 -3.87
C LEU A 131 -11.70 -2.63 -3.29
N MET A 132 -11.68 -2.48 -1.95
CA MET A 132 -11.93 -1.19 -1.30
C MET A 132 -10.93 -0.12 -1.74
N SER A 133 -9.66 -0.47 -1.92
CA SER A 133 -8.65 0.45 -2.45
C SER A 133 -8.96 0.90 -3.89
N ILE A 134 -9.43 -0.02 -4.73
CA ILE A 134 -9.85 0.28 -6.11
C ILE A 134 -11.08 1.20 -6.09
N ASP A 135 -12.07 0.89 -5.26
CA ASP A 135 -13.32 1.66 -5.20
C ASP A 135 -13.13 3.08 -4.67
N THR A 136 -12.28 3.25 -3.65
CA THR A 136 -12.08 4.55 -3.01
C THR A 136 -11.09 5.46 -3.74
N ALA A 137 -10.16 4.91 -4.52
CA ALA A 137 -9.17 5.69 -5.26
C ALA A 137 -8.75 5.02 -6.59
N PRO A 138 -9.68 4.80 -7.55
CA PRO A 138 -9.39 4.04 -8.78
C PRO A 138 -8.29 4.66 -9.63
N MET A 139 -8.23 5.98 -9.68
CA MET A 139 -7.33 6.74 -10.56
C MET A 139 -6.01 7.16 -9.90
N LEU A 140 -5.64 6.59 -8.76
CA LEU A 140 -4.38 6.91 -8.09
C LEU A 140 -3.23 6.14 -8.74
N LEU A 141 -2.57 6.76 -9.72
CA LEU A 141 -1.51 6.17 -10.56
C LEU A 141 -0.40 5.46 -9.76
N PRO A 142 0.15 6.03 -8.67
CA PRO A 142 1.21 5.36 -7.91
C PRO A 142 0.82 4.00 -7.32
N LEU A 143 -0.49 3.71 -7.17
CA LEU A 143 -0.97 2.43 -6.66
C LEU A 143 -1.18 1.36 -7.75
N TRP A 144 -1.24 1.73 -9.02
CA TRP A 144 -1.57 0.79 -10.09
C TRP A 144 -0.63 -0.41 -10.16
N PRO A 145 0.72 -0.25 -10.13
CA PRO A 145 1.63 -1.39 -10.17
C PRO A 145 1.46 -2.32 -8.96
N ALA A 146 1.38 -1.77 -7.75
CA ALA A 146 1.21 -2.56 -6.53
C ALA A 146 -0.14 -3.31 -6.51
N ARG A 147 -1.22 -2.67 -6.97
CA ARG A 147 -2.52 -3.32 -7.11
C ARG A 147 -2.50 -4.45 -8.12
N LEU A 148 -1.86 -4.25 -9.29
CA LEU A 148 -1.74 -5.33 -10.29
C LEU A 148 -1.00 -6.52 -9.71
N THR A 149 0.11 -6.31 -9.01
CA THR A 149 0.83 -7.38 -8.32
C THR A 149 -0.08 -8.14 -7.34
N LEU A 150 -0.82 -7.43 -6.49
CA LEU A 150 -1.76 -8.04 -5.54
C LEU A 150 -2.92 -8.77 -6.24
N ILE A 151 -3.39 -8.28 -7.37
CA ILE A 151 -4.41 -8.95 -8.20
C ILE A 151 -3.86 -10.29 -8.71
N LEU A 152 -2.67 -10.30 -9.29
CA LEU A 152 -2.03 -11.51 -9.82
C LEU A 152 -1.79 -12.52 -8.70
N ASP A 153 -1.29 -12.07 -7.55
CA ASP A 153 -1.02 -12.91 -6.37
C ASP A 153 -2.29 -13.56 -5.79
N ASN A 154 -3.44 -12.91 -5.94
CA ASN A 154 -4.72 -13.38 -5.38
C ASN A 154 -5.68 -13.97 -6.42
N TRP A 155 -5.27 -14.12 -7.69
CA TRP A 155 -6.16 -14.52 -8.78
C TRP A 155 -6.96 -15.79 -8.49
N GLN A 156 -6.34 -16.76 -7.87
CA GLN A 156 -6.96 -18.06 -7.61
C GLN A 156 -8.13 -18.00 -6.61
N VAL A 157 -8.11 -17.03 -5.71
CA VAL A 157 -9.14 -16.85 -4.66
C VAL A 157 -10.22 -15.85 -5.05
N LEU A 158 -10.11 -15.19 -6.21
CA LEU A 158 -11.13 -14.26 -6.71
C LEU A 158 -12.39 -14.99 -7.17
N THR A 159 -13.56 -14.48 -6.80
CA THR A 159 -14.84 -14.91 -7.38
C THR A 159 -14.95 -14.45 -8.84
N VAL A 160 -15.89 -15.04 -9.58
CA VAL A 160 -16.18 -14.64 -10.97
C VAL A 160 -16.50 -13.15 -11.08
N GLU A 161 -17.37 -12.66 -10.22
CA GLU A 161 -17.76 -11.24 -10.17
C GLU A 161 -16.56 -10.33 -9.86
N GLN A 162 -15.73 -10.72 -8.91
CA GLN A 162 -14.50 -9.97 -8.58
C GLN A 162 -13.53 -9.93 -9.76
N ARG A 163 -13.38 -11.05 -10.51
CA ARG A 163 -12.54 -11.12 -11.71
C ARG A 163 -13.02 -10.18 -12.80
N GLU A 164 -14.32 -10.11 -13.04
CA GLU A 164 -14.91 -9.18 -14.03
C GLU A 164 -14.67 -7.73 -13.63
N LYS A 165 -14.96 -7.36 -12.39
CA LYS A 165 -14.70 -6.01 -11.86
C LYS A 165 -13.22 -5.63 -12.00
N ILE A 166 -12.32 -6.52 -11.63
CA ILE A 166 -10.86 -6.31 -11.74
C ILE A 166 -10.43 -6.21 -13.19
N ALA A 167 -10.98 -7.03 -14.10
CA ALA A 167 -10.65 -6.96 -15.53
C ALA A 167 -10.99 -5.58 -16.11
N LEU A 168 -12.16 -5.04 -15.78
CA LEU A 168 -12.55 -3.68 -16.19
C LEU A 168 -11.61 -2.62 -15.61
N TYR A 169 -11.24 -2.74 -14.34
CA TYR A 169 -10.29 -1.82 -13.70
C TYR A 169 -8.92 -1.86 -14.38
N VAL A 170 -8.36 -3.06 -14.63
CA VAL A 170 -7.03 -3.23 -15.25
C VAL A 170 -7.04 -2.74 -16.70
N ALA A 171 -8.09 -3.06 -17.50
CA ALA A 171 -8.24 -2.52 -18.85
C ALA A 171 -8.25 -0.99 -18.85
N ARG A 172 -8.98 -0.36 -17.92
CA ARG A 172 -9.01 1.09 -17.79
C ARG A 172 -7.66 1.69 -17.39
N THR A 173 -6.91 1.02 -16.50
CA THR A 173 -5.54 1.48 -16.18
C THR A 173 -4.60 1.37 -17.35
N TRP A 174 -4.77 0.36 -18.22
CA TRP A 174 -4.04 0.23 -19.48
C TRP A 174 -4.33 1.41 -20.42
N GLN A 175 -5.60 1.74 -20.64
CA GLN A 175 -6.02 2.86 -21.50
C GLN A 175 -5.45 4.21 -21.02
N LEU A 176 -5.51 4.45 -19.70
CA LEU A 176 -5.16 5.74 -19.10
C LEU A 176 -3.69 5.87 -18.72
N SER A 177 -2.92 4.79 -18.75
CA SER A 177 -1.51 4.81 -18.36
C SER A 177 -0.67 5.55 -19.41
N PRO A 178 0.04 6.62 -19.02
CA PRO A 178 0.97 7.31 -19.92
C PRO A 178 2.21 6.46 -20.25
N ARG A 179 2.52 5.49 -19.38
CA ARG A 179 3.59 4.51 -19.54
C ARG A 179 3.05 3.15 -19.15
N ARG A 180 3.32 2.13 -19.96
CA ARG A 180 2.79 0.77 -19.79
C ARG A 180 3.85 -0.27 -19.43
N ASP A 181 5.10 0.14 -19.31
CA ASP A 181 6.24 -0.72 -18.93
C ASP A 181 6.01 -1.46 -17.60
N TRP A 182 5.37 -0.81 -16.63
CA TRP A 182 5.05 -1.42 -15.35
C TRP A 182 4.12 -2.66 -15.44
N PHE A 183 3.33 -2.81 -16.51
CA PHE A 183 2.58 -4.05 -16.75
C PHE A 183 3.53 -5.23 -17.02
N ALA A 184 4.55 -5.01 -17.84
CA ALA A 184 5.57 -6.03 -18.09
C ALA A 184 6.37 -6.30 -16.81
N ASP A 185 6.64 -5.30 -15.97
CA ASP A 185 7.35 -5.46 -14.69
C ASP A 185 6.56 -6.29 -13.67
N ALA A 186 5.24 -6.20 -13.67
CA ALA A 186 4.39 -7.00 -12.80
C ALA A 186 4.33 -8.49 -13.19
N ILE A 187 4.65 -8.84 -14.46
CA ILE A 187 4.62 -10.21 -14.95
C ILE A 187 5.89 -10.94 -14.51
N ARG A 188 5.79 -11.93 -13.65
CA ARG A 188 6.91 -12.71 -13.09
C ARG A 188 7.06 -14.09 -13.70
N ASN A 189 5.98 -14.62 -14.28
CA ASN A 189 5.88 -15.97 -14.82
C ASN A 189 4.85 -16.02 -15.96
N PRO A 190 4.76 -17.14 -16.73
CA PRO A 190 3.81 -17.28 -17.84
C PRO A 190 2.33 -17.19 -17.43
N ILE A 191 1.99 -17.53 -16.19
CA ILE A 191 0.62 -17.45 -15.68
C ILE A 191 0.23 -15.99 -15.48
N ASP A 192 1.11 -15.17 -14.89
CA ASP A 192 0.90 -13.73 -14.77
C ASP A 192 0.70 -13.09 -16.16
N GLU A 193 1.50 -13.50 -17.16
CA GLU A 193 1.37 -13.03 -18.55
C GLU A 193 -0.01 -13.35 -19.12
N LEU A 194 -0.49 -14.58 -18.92
CA LEU A 194 -1.81 -15.01 -19.40
C LEU A 194 -2.91 -14.12 -18.80
N PHE A 195 -2.85 -13.83 -17.51
CA PHE A 195 -3.85 -12.97 -16.85
C PHE A 195 -3.78 -11.53 -17.33
N VAL A 196 -2.60 -10.95 -17.47
CA VAL A 196 -2.48 -9.58 -18.00
C VAL A 196 -3.02 -9.50 -19.42
N ARG A 197 -2.69 -10.48 -20.29
CA ARG A 197 -3.26 -10.57 -21.65
C ARG A 197 -4.79 -10.70 -21.63
N TYR A 198 -5.34 -11.48 -20.71
CA TYR A 198 -6.77 -11.60 -20.53
C TYR A 198 -7.42 -10.26 -20.12
N PHE A 199 -6.81 -9.49 -19.21
CA PHE A 199 -7.33 -8.19 -18.80
C PHE A 199 -7.40 -7.19 -19.96
N VAL A 200 -6.38 -7.16 -20.81
CA VAL A 200 -6.31 -6.19 -21.92
C VAL A 200 -6.76 -6.77 -23.27
N ARG A 201 -7.46 -7.92 -23.28
CA ARG A 201 -7.84 -8.64 -24.51
C ARG A 201 -8.70 -7.84 -25.47
N ASN A 202 -9.51 -6.93 -24.95
CA ASN A 202 -10.41 -6.10 -25.74
C ASN A 202 -9.81 -4.73 -26.10
N GLU A 203 -8.57 -4.45 -25.68
CA GLU A 203 -7.92 -3.18 -25.96
C GLU A 203 -7.19 -3.26 -27.30
N PRO A 204 -7.48 -2.34 -28.26
CA PRO A 204 -6.82 -2.36 -29.57
C PRO A 204 -5.30 -2.26 -29.47
N GLY A 205 -4.58 -3.17 -30.15
CA GLY A 205 -3.12 -3.20 -30.18
C GLY A 205 -2.43 -3.62 -28.87
N ALA A 206 -3.19 -3.94 -27.81
CA ALA A 206 -2.62 -4.23 -26.49
C ALA A 206 -1.77 -5.50 -26.48
N GLN A 207 -2.15 -6.51 -27.27
CA GLN A 207 -1.43 -7.79 -27.32
C GLN A 207 -0.03 -7.61 -27.93
N GLU A 208 0.07 -6.85 -29.00
CA GLU A 208 1.32 -6.54 -29.69
C GLU A 208 2.21 -5.64 -28.82
N GLU A 209 1.61 -4.63 -28.22
CA GLU A 209 2.33 -3.72 -27.33
C GLU A 209 2.87 -4.44 -26.09
N LEU A 210 2.07 -5.29 -25.46
CA LEU A 210 2.53 -6.10 -24.31
C LEU A 210 3.67 -7.03 -24.72
N SER A 211 3.59 -7.66 -25.91
CA SER A 211 4.66 -8.51 -26.44
C SER A 211 5.96 -7.71 -26.65
N ARG A 212 5.86 -6.48 -27.16
CA ARG A 212 7.00 -5.58 -27.32
C ARG A 212 7.63 -5.22 -25.96
N LEU A 213 6.81 -4.81 -24.97
CA LEU A 213 7.27 -4.46 -23.63
C LEU A 213 7.99 -5.63 -22.94
N LEU A 214 7.45 -6.84 -23.06
CA LEU A 214 8.08 -8.05 -22.54
C LEU A 214 9.42 -8.37 -23.20
N ALA A 215 9.51 -8.18 -24.52
CA ALA A 215 10.77 -8.36 -25.26
C ALA A 215 11.82 -7.33 -24.84
N GLU A 216 11.44 -6.07 -24.69
CA GLU A 216 12.33 -5.00 -24.19
C GLU A 216 12.85 -5.31 -22.78
N ARG A 217 11.97 -5.73 -21.87
CA ARG A 217 12.35 -6.12 -20.50
C ARG A 217 13.33 -7.29 -20.47
N ARG A 218 13.15 -8.30 -21.34
CA ARG A 218 14.09 -9.44 -21.45
C ARG A 218 15.50 -8.99 -21.87
N LYS A 219 15.61 -7.96 -22.70
CA LYS A 219 16.90 -7.39 -23.12
C LYS A 219 17.60 -6.58 -22.01
N GLN A 220 16.83 -6.06 -21.03
CA GLN A 220 17.36 -5.25 -19.93
C GLN A 220 17.78 -6.07 -18.71
N LYS A 221 17.33 -7.33 -18.62
CA LYS A 221 17.79 -8.25 -17.57
C LYS A 221 19.07 -8.96 -18.09
N PRO A 222 20.22 -8.76 -17.40
CA PRO A 222 21.45 -9.49 -17.72
C PRO A 222 21.30 -10.98 -17.47
#